data_35f382963caed0033ee65da37a672713
#
_entry.id   35f382963caed0033ee65da37a672713
#
_cell.length_a   1.000
_cell.length_b   1.000
_cell.length_c   1.000
_cell.angle_alpha   90.00
_cell.angle_beta   90.00
_cell.angle_gamma   90.00
#
_symmetry.space_group_name_H-M   'P 1'
#
loop_
_entity.id
_entity.type
_entity.pdbx_description
1 polymer ?
#
loop_
_entity_poly.entity_id
_entity_poly.type
_entity_poly.pdbx_seq_one_letter_code
_entity_poly.pdbx_strand_id
1 'polypeptide(L)'
;MQQEALPAAIAWLAASEEPAVRRAAQVEFLGTPWAGGSVINGRIVASLLSGQRADGSFGVHPYRKWTGAHWRLVSLVDLGVSGADAPSLLDAAGTVLDWLHSDQHRSQIRIINGL
;
A
#
# COMPACT_ATOMS: atom_id res chain seq x y z
N MET A 1 -1.80 6.76 33.88
CA MET A 1 -1.32 7.72 32.85
C MET A 1 -1.25 7.11 31.47
N GLN A 2 -0.56 5.99 31.30
CA GLN A 2 -0.50 5.34 29.97
C GLN A 2 -1.86 4.84 29.49
N GLN A 3 -2.71 4.36 30.39
CA GLN A 3 -4.05 3.89 30.06
C GLN A 3 -5.00 5.01 29.61
N GLU A 4 -4.76 6.24 30.06
CA GLU A 4 -5.53 7.40 29.61
C GLU A 4 -5.02 7.98 28.30
N ALA A 5 -3.70 7.92 28.07
CA ALA A 5 -3.08 8.41 26.84
C ALA A 5 -3.45 7.56 25.62
N LEU A 6 -3.57 6.24 25.77
CA LEU A 6 -3.86 5.32 24.67
C LEU A 6 -5.27 5.53 24.09
N PRO A 7 -6.35 5.62 24.90
CA PRO A 7 -7.67 5.93 24.36
C PRO A 7 -7.74 7.30 23.67
N ALA A 8 -7.03 8.30 24.18
CA ALA A 8 -6.99 9.62 23.57
C ALA A 8 -6.28 9.59 22.20
N ALA A 9 -5.19 8.83 22.08
CA ALA A 9 -4.47 8.67 20.83
C ALA A 9 -5.33 7.94 19.80
N ILE A 10 -6.02 6.88 20.19
CA ILE A 10 -6.92 6.12 19.31
C ILE A 10 -8.06 7.01 18.84
N ALA A 11 -8.66 7.79 19.73
CA ALA A 11 -9.73 8.72 19.36
C ALA A 11 -9.23 9.78 18.37
N TRP A 12 -8.02 10.27 18.55
CA TRP A 12 -7.41 11.23 17.63
C TRP A 12 -7.22 10.62 16.24
N LEU A 13 -6.72 9.39 16.16
CA LEU A 13 -6.57 8.67 14.89
C LEU A 13 -7.92 8.41 14.24
N ALA A 14 -8.93 8.01 15.02
CA ALA A 14 -10.28 7.73 14.52
C ALA A 14 -10.99 8.98 14.00
N ALA A 15 -10.54 10.16 14.39
CA ALA A 15 -11.05 11.44 13.92
C ALA A 15 -10.22 12.05 12.79
N SER A 16 -9.21 11.35 12.28
CA SER A 16 -8.34 11.84 11.21
C SER A 16 -9.12 12.19 9.95
N GLU A 17 -8.66 13.20 9.22
CA GLU A 17 -9.21 13.56 7.91
C GLU A 17 -8.86 12.51 6.83
N GLU A 18 -7.84 11.69 7.07
CA GLU A 18 -7.43 10.65 6.14
C GLU A 18 -8.28 9.40 6.32
N PRO A 19 -9.07 8.99 5.31
CA PRO A 19 -9.94 7.80 5.43
C PRO A 19 -9.20 6.53 5.79
N ALA A 20 -8.00 6.34 5.25
CA ALA A 20 -7.19 5.15 5.53
C ALA A 20 -6.75 5.10 7.00
N VAL A 21 -6.45 6.24 7.60
CA VAL A 21 -6.09 6.33 9.02
C VAL A 21 -7.30 6.04 9.90
N ARG A 22 -8.48 6.61 9.59
CA ARG A 22 -9.72 6.31 10.32
C ARG A 22 -10.04 4.82 10.26
N ARG A 23 -9.92 4.22 9.07
CA ARG A 23 -10.17 2.79 8.89
C ARG A 23 -9.23 1.96 9.76
N ALA A 24 -7.94 2.23 9.72
CA ALA A 24 -6.96 1.48 10.49
C ALA A 24 -7.23 1.60 12.00
N ALA A 25 -7.55 2.78 12.48
CA ALA A 25 -7.88 3.00 13.90
C ALA A 25 -9.13 2.21 14.31
N GLN A 26 -10.16 2.24 13.48
CA GLN A 26 -11.42 1.56 13.78
C GLN A 26 -11.27 0.04 13.75
N VAL A 27 -10.63 -0.51 12.72
CA VAL A 27 -10.51 -1.95 12.53
C VAL A 27 -9.50 -2.55 13.51
N GLU A 28 -8.31 -1.94 13.63
CA GLU A 28 -7.20 -2.54 14.36
C GLU A 28 -7.20 -2.22 15.86
N PHE A 29 -7.64 -1.03 16.25
CA PHE A 29 -7.61 -0.61 17.66
C PHE A 29 -8.99 -0.69 18.33
N LEU A 30 -10.04 -0.30 17.64
CA LEU A 30 -11.38 -0.37 18.19
C LEU A 30 -12.07 -1.71 17.95
N GLY A 31 -11.54 -2.53 17.03
CA GLY A 31 -12.06 -3.86 16.75
C GLY A 31 -13.46 -3.87 16.12
N THR A 32 -13.85 -2.80 15.44
CA THR A 32 -15.16 -2.68 14.82
C THR A 32 -15.04 -2.70 13.30
N PRO A 33 -16.07 -3.18 12.58
CA PRO A 33 -16.05 -3.16 11.12
C PRO A 33 -15.99 -1.75 10.56
N TRP A 34 -15.31 -1.59 9.44
CA TRP A 34 -15.24 -0.31 8.72
C TRP A 34 -16.45 -0.17 7.78
N ALA A 35 -17.25 0.87 8.01
CA ALA A 35 -18.44 1.17 7.22
C ALA A 35 -18.33 2.48 6.45
N GLY A 36 -17.15 3.09 6.41
CA GLY A 36 -16.93 4.39 5.78
C GLY A 36 -16.69 4.36 4.28
N GLY A 37 -16.77 3.19 3.64
CA GLY A 37 -16.58 3.06 2.20
C GLY A 37 -15.11 3.02 1.78
N SER A 38 -14.83 3.39 0.53
CA SER A 38 -13.48 3.36 -0.02
C SER A 38 -12.58 4.41 0.63
N VAL A 39 -11.30 4.06 0.80
CA VAL A 39 -10.28 4.96 1.35
C VAL A 39 -9.47 5.69 0.28
N ILE A 40 -9.83 5.51 -1.01
CA ILE A 40 -9.03 6.04 -2.13
C ILE A 40 -9.03 7.56 -2.23
N ASN A 41 -9.98 8.24 -1.62
CA ASN A 41 -10.10 9.70 -1.69
C ASN A 41 -9.17 10.45 -0.73
N GLY A 42 -8.40 9.73 0.08
CA GLY A 42 -7.44 10.34 1.00
C GLY A 42 -6.16 10.79 0.31
N ARG A 43 -5.48 11.77 0.92
CA ARG A 43 -4.22 12.29 0.38
C ARG A 43 -3.08 11.28 0.41
N ILE A 44 -3.05 10.43 1.43
CA ILE A 44 -2.01 9.39 1.55
C ILE A 44 -2.13 8.41 0.39
N VAL A 45 -3.32 7.89 0.14
CA VAL A 45 -3.58 6.98 -0.97
C VAL A 45 -3.32 7.65 -2.32
N ALA A 46 -3.78 8.89 -2.50
CA ALA A 46 -3.55 9.64 -3.72
C ALA A 46 -2.05 9.83 -3.99
N SER A 47 -1.27 10.12 -2.95
CA SER A 47 0.18 10.26 -3.05
C SER A 47 0.85 8.95 -3.47
N LEU A 48 0.43 7.83 -2.90
CA LEU A 48 0.99 6.52 -3.26
C LEU A 48 0.65 6.10 -4.70
N LEU A 49 -0.50 6.53 -5.22
CA LEU A 49 -0.92 6.25 -6.59
C LEU A 49 -0.38 7.27 -7.60
N SER A 50 0.17 8.38 -7.14
CA SER A 50 0.64 9.44 -8.03
C SER A 50 1.85 8.99 -8.86
N GLY A 51 1.91 9.50 -10.09
CA GLY A 51 3.02 9.21 -10.98
C GLY A 51 2.96 7.86 -11.68
N GLN A 52 1.87 7.10 -11.52
CA GLN A 52 1.71 5.85 -12.24
C GLN A 52 1.58 6.10 -13.74
N ARG A 53 2.34 5.35 -14.53
CA ARG A 53 2.36 5.44 -15.99
C ARG A 53 1.34 4.49 -16.61
N ALA A 54 1.13 4.65 -17.92
CA ALA A 54 0.18 3.81 -18.67
C ALA A 54 0.53 2.33 -18.63
N ASP A 55 1.80 1.98 -18.49
CA ASP A 55 2.25 0.59 -18.36
C ASP A 55 2.08 0.00 -16.96
N GLY A 56 1.55 0.77 -16.02
CA GLY A 56 1.37 0.38 -14.62
C GLY A 56 2.55 0.69 -13.72
N SER A 57 3.70 1.05 -14.27
CA SER A 57 4.91 1.35 -13.50
C SER A 57 4.87 2.76 -12.90
N PHE A 58 5.83 3.04 -12.02
CA PHE A 58 6.01 4.37 -11.43
C PHE A 58 7.31 5.02 -11.93
N GLY A 59 7.81 4.59 -13.08
CA GLY A 59 8.98 5.17 -13.72
C GLY A 59 10.32 4.76 -13.14
N VAL A 60 10.32 3.81 -12.20
CA VAL A 60 11.52 3.25 -11.58
C VAL A 60 11.40 1.73 -11.53
N HIS A 61 12.48 1.06 -11.13
CA HIS A 61 12.47 -0.40 -11.00
C HIS A 61 11.31 -0.85 -10.09
N PRO A 62 10.56 -1.91 -10.44
CA PRO A 62 9.38 -2.34 -9.68
C PRO A 62 9.67 -2.63 -8.20
N TYR A 63 10.87 -3.04 -7.87
CA TYR A 63 11.27 -3.37 -6.50
C TYR A 63 12.07 -2.26 -5.83
N ARG A 64 12.19 -1.08 -6.45
CA ARG A 64 12.89 0.04 -5.80
C ARG A 64 12.22 0.40 -4.49
N LYS A 65 13.00 0.47 -3.41
CA LYS A 65 12.48 0.70 -2.07
C LYS A 65 11.65 1.98 -2.01
N TRP A 66 10.48 1.88 -1.45
CA TRP A 66 9.47 2.92 -1.20
C TRP A 66 8.82 3.49 -2.48
N THR A 67 9.55 3.68 -3.56
CA THR A 67 9.05 4.37 -4.76
C THR A 67 8.62 3.43 -5.88
N GLY A 68 9.09 2.18 -5.89
CA GLY A 68 8.69 1.20 -6.88
C GLY A 68 7.30 0.62 -6.62
N ALA A 69 6.76 -0.05 -7.63
CA ALA A 69 5.40 -0.59 -7.59
C ALA A 69 5.17 -1.55 -6.42
N HIS A 70 6.13 -2.43 -6.13
CA HIS A 70 6.01 -3.40 -5.04
C HIS A 70 5.72 -2.73 -3.70
N TRP A 71 6.54 -1.75 -3.30
CA TRP A 71 6.41 -1.10 -2.01
C TRP A 71 5.18 -0.22 -1.92
N ARG A 72 4.78 0.41 -3.03
CA ARG A 72 3.53 1.16 -3.09
C ARG A 72 2.33 0.24 -2.92
N LEU A 73 2.34 -0.94 -3.56
CA LEU A 73 1.29 -1.94 -3.41
C LEU A 73 1.17 -2.43 -1.97
N VAL A 74 2.29 -2.74 -1.32
CA VAL A 74 2.28 -3.17 0.10
C VAL A 74 1.62 -2.11 0.97
N SER A 75 2.01 -0.84 0.80
CA SER A 75 1.43 0.26 1.57
C SER A 75 -0.05 0.44 1.30
N LEU A 76 -0.47 0.37 0.03
CA LEU A 76 -1.88 0.54 -0.35
C LEU A 76 -2.75 -0.57 0.20
N VAL A 77 -2.29 -1.81 0.18
CA VAL A 77 -3.02 -2.95 0.76
C VAL A 77 -3.16 -2.77 2.27
N ASP A 78 -2.09 -2.38 2.94
CA ASP A 78 -2.13 -2.12 4.39
C ASP A 78 -3.11 -1.00 4.75
N LEU A 79 -3.24 0.00 3.88
CA LEU A 79 -4.18 1.10 4.06
C LEU A 79 -5.63 0.72 3.72
N GLY A 80 -5.84 -0.48 3.21
CA GLY A 80 -7.18 -0.99 2.92
C GLY A 80 -7.71 -0.69 1.52
N VAL A 81 -6.83 -0.35 0.58
CA VAL A 81 -7.21 -0.17 -0.83
C VAL A 81 -7.34 -1.52 -1.50
N SER A 82 -8.44 -1.74 -2.22
CA SER A 82 -8.65 -2.97 -2.99
C SER A 82 -8.51 -2.71 -4.50
N GLY A 83 -8.28 -3.79 -5.26
CA GLY A 83 -8.26 -3.70 -6.72
C GLY A 83 -9.60 -3.28 -7.32
N ALA A 84 -10.72 -3.53 -6.62
CA ALA A 84 -12.04 -3.08 -7.05
C ALA A 84 -12.16 -1.56 -6.97
N ASP A 85 -11.58 -0.95 -5.92
CA ASP A 85 -11.60 0.51 -5.74
C ASP A 85 -10.60 1.22 -6.65
N ALA A 86 -9.48 0.57 -6.94
CA ALA A 86 -8.40 1.14 -7.74
C ALA A 86 -7.88 0.09 -8.74
N PRO A 87 -8.51 -0.06 -9.90
CA PRO A 87 -8.10 -1.07 -10.89
C PRO A 87 -6.65 -0.93 -11.36
N SER A 88 -6.08 0.28 -11.29
CA SER A 88 -4.66 0.51 -11.62
C SER A 88 -3.69 -0.26 -10.74
N LEU A 89 -4.14 -0.77 -9.59
CA LEU A 89 -3.32 -1.66 -8.75
C LEU A 89 -2.98 -2.97 -9.46
N LEU A 90 -3.88 -3.47 -10.29
CA LEU A 90 -3.62 -4.69 -11.06
C LEU A 90 -2.51 -4.47 -12.08
N ASP A 91 -2.48 -3.30 -12.71
CA ASP A 91 -1.41 -2.94 -13.65
C ASP A 91 -0.06 -2.82 -12.92
N ALA A 92 -0.04 -2.22 -11.75
CA ALA A 92 1.16 -2.13 -10.93
C ALA A 92 1.65 -3.52 -10.50
N ALA A 93 0.75 -4.39 -10.08
CA ALA A 93 1.09 -5.77 -9.74
C ALA A 93 1.68 -6.52 -10.94
N GLY A 94 1.15 -6.29 -12.13
CA GLY A 94 1.68 -6.85 -13.36
C GLY A 94 3.15 -6.51 -13.58
N THR A 95 3.56 -5.28 -13.30
CA THR A 95 4.98 -4.88 -13.46
C THR A 95 5.90 -5.61 -12.50
N VAL A 96 5.44 -5.87 -11.28
CA VAL A 96 6.22 -6.63 -10.29
C VAL A 96 6.35 -8.09 -10.72
N LEU A 97 5.24 -8.70 -11.15
CA LEU A 97 5.24 -10.09 -11.61
C LEU A 97 6.10 -10.28 -12.85
N ASP A 98 6.06 -9.35 -13.79
CA ASP A 98 6.91 -9.39 -14.99
C ASP A 98 8.38 -9.36 -14.62
N TRP A 99 8.76 -8.52 -13.65
CA TRP A 99 10.13 -8.47 -13.17
C TRP A 99 10.53 -9.78 -12.46
N LEU A 100 9.67 -10.32 -11.59
CA LEU A 100 9.94 -11.58 -10.89
C LEU A 100 10.16 -12.75 -11.86
N HIS A 101 9.46 -12.75 -12.99
CA HIS A 101 9.59 -13.78 -14.01
C HIS A 101 10.65 -13.47 -15.07
N SER A 102 11.33 -12.32 -14.97
CA SER A 102 12.34 -11.95 -15.95
C SER A 102 13.61 -12.79 -15.82
N ASP A 103 14.32 -12.95 -16.93
CA ASP A 103 15.59 -13.66 -16.95
C ASP A 103 16.64 -12.96 -16.08
N GLN A 104 16.61 -11.63 -16.04
CA GLN A 104 17.52 -10.84 -15.21
C GLN A 104 17.35 -11.18 -13.73
N HIS A 105 16.12 -11.24 -13.23
CA HIS A 105 15.85 -11.58 -11.84
C HIS A 105 16.27 -13.03 -11.53
N ARG A 106 15.95 -13.96 -12.40
CA ARG A 106 16.34 -15.38 -12.24
C ARG A 106 17.85 -15.54 -12.18
N SER A 107 18.58 -14.80 -13.01
CA SER A 107 20.05 -14.81 -13.00
C SER A 107 20.61 -14.31 -11.67
N GLN A 108 20.02 -13.25 -11.10
CA GLN A 108 20.42 -12.72 -9.80
C GLN A 108 20.20 -13.74 -8.68
N ILE A 109 19.11 -14.47 -8.69
CA ILE A 109 18.84 -15.52 -7.71
C ILE A 109 19.91 -16.61 -7.76
N ARG A 110 20.29 -17.03 -8.97
CA ARG A 110 21.34 -18.03 -9.15
C ARG A 110 22.66 -17.60 -8.54
N ILE A 111 23.06 -16.35 -8.78
CA ILE A 111 24.30 -15.80 -8.23
C ILE A 111 24.27 -15.81 -6.71
N ILE A 112 23.17 -15.38 -6.10
CA ILE A 112 23.02 -15.33 -4.65
C ILE A 112 23.09 -16.71 -4.02
N ASN A 113 22.52 -17.73 -4.66
CA ASN A 113 22.49 -19.09 -4.17
C ASN A 113 23.72 -19.91 -4.53
N GLY A 114 24.68 -19.34 -5.24
CA GLY A 114 25.88 -20.05 -5.68
C GLY A 114 25.62 -21.08 -6.77
N LEU A 115 24.53 -20.94 -7.46
CA LEU A 115 24.10 -21.91 -8.47
C LEU A 115 24.33 -21.41 -9.91
#